data_e7149ba16e22778f7f310e64f8c77c60
#
_entry.id   e7149ba16e22778f7f310e64f8c77c60
#
_cell.length_a   1.000
_cell.length_b   1.000
_cell.length_c   1.000
_cell.angle_alpha   90.00
_cell.angle_beta   90.00
_cell.angle_gamma   90.00
#
_symmetry.space_group_name_H-M   'P 1'
#
loop_
_entity.id
_entity.type
_entity.pdbx_description
1 polymer ?
#
loop_
_entity_poly.entity_id
_entity_poly.type
_entity_poly.pdbx_seq_one_letter_code
_entity_poly.pdbx_strand_id
1 'polypeptide(L)'
;AVVSINSASINHNPIFRSLHRYYEGSPFVEANIKNISDSELPVDVSFYIPTMMENPHTESITLPPKSDDTYNLGVSFSSDVLTSAKASFDNLVQPDIKVAYKQDGEEKLAQKKLESSYVLGKGKLTWSDPEMIASYFTTQDVVVDKFARTNIQAYSEVLKKYFGKTNLGRAIILYDALGSFGLVYNVDPSTPFLQISDDKSAFDTVKYPWELLDDKIGDCDDLATLYGTLLNNIGIETMWL
;
A
#
# COMPACT_ATOMS: atom_id res chain seq x y z
N ALA A 1 -4.35 27.89 -25.93
CA ALA A 1 -4.34 26.49 -25.54
C ALA A 1 -5.66 25.85 -25.94
N VAL A 2 -5.62 24.68 -26.57
CA VAL A 2 -6.84 23.95 -26.99
C VAL A 2 -7.22 22.84 -25.99
N VAL A 3 -6.36 22.55 -25.02
CA VAL A 3 -6.63 21.62 -23.92
C VAL A 3 -6.62 22.35 -22.60
N SER A 4 -7.58 22.02 -21.74
CA SER A 4 -7.63 22.46 -20.34
C SER A 4 -8.03 21.31 -19.40
N ILE A 5 -7.58 21.38 -18.15
CA ILE A 5 -7.99 20.48 -17.06
C ILE A 5 -8.99 21.26 -16.20
N ASN A 6 -10.27 20.95 -16.32
CA ASN A 6 -11.33 21.65 -15.60
C ASN A 6 -11.31 21.28 -14.12
N SER A 7 -11.28 19.97 -13.82
CA SER A 7 -11.16 19.43 -12.47
C SER A 7 -10.25 18.21 -12.44
N ALA A 8 -9.64 17.95 -11.30
CA ALA A 8 -8.96 16.70 -11.01
C ALA A 8 -8.98 16.43 -9.51
N SER A 9 -9.23 15.18 -9.13
CA SER A 9 -9.27 14.73 -7.74
C SER A 9 -8.73 13.33 -7.59
N ILE A 10 -8.22 13.02 -6.39
CA ILE A 10 -7.84 11.67 -5.99
C ILE A 10 -9.06 10.99 -5.38
N ASN A 11 -9.29 9.72 -5.74
CA ASN A 11 -10.41 8.93 -5.23
C ASN A 11 -10.24 8.50 -3.77
N HIS A 12 -9.04 8.65 -3.21
CA HIS A 12 -8.67 8.22 -1.88
C HIS A 12 -8.00 9.35 -1.09
N ASN A 13 -8.65 9.79 0.00
CA ASN A 13 -8.10 10.82 0.89
C ASN A 13 -8.53 10.53 2.34
N PRO A 14 -7.62 10.29 3.28
CA PRO A 14 -6.15 10.28 3.10
C PRO A 14 -5.66 9.06 2.30
N ILE A 15 -4.41 9.14 1.85
CA ILE A 15 -3.73 8.07 1.09
C ILE A 15 -2.97 7.19 2.08
N PHE A 16 -3.29 5.90 2.15
CA PHE A 16 -2.57 4.93 2.98
C PHE A 16 -1.45 4.27 2.16
N ARG A 17 -0.20 4.39 2.58
CA ARG A 17 0.93 3.73 1.91
C ARG A 17 0.79 2.22 1.85
N SER A 18 0.22 1.62 2.90
CA SER A 18 -0.04 0.17 2.97
C SER A 18 -0.92 -0.33 1.82
N LEU A 19 -1.81 0.51 1.30
CA LEU A 19 -2.73 0.17 0.21
C LEU A 19 -2.17 0.43 -1.20
N HIS A 20 -0.87 0.71 -1.37
CA HIS A 20 -0.28 1.06 -2.67
C HIS A 20 -0.62 0.03 -3.77
N ARG A 21 -0.56 -1.27 -3.49
CA ARG A 21 -0.91 -2.33 -4.46
C ARG A 21 -2.39 -2.33 -4.84
N TYR A 22 -3.27 -2.03 -3.89
CA TYR A 22 -4.69 -1.89 -4.14
C TYR A 22 -4.96 -0.70 -5.09
N TYR A 23 -4.30 0.42 -4.85
CA TYR A 23 -4.42 1.61 -5.69
C TYR A 23 -3.90 1.40 -7.11
N GLU A 24 -2.82 0.63 -7.31
CA GLU A 24 -2.29 0.30 -8.64
C GLU A 24 -3.24 -0.60 -9.45
N GLY A 25 -4.14 -1.32 -8.79
CA GLY A 25 -5.14 -2.19 -9.42
C GLY A 25 -6.48 -1.52 -9.73
N SER A 26 -6.65 -0.22 -9.41
CA SER A 26 -7.95 0.48 -9.52
C SER A 26 -7.75 1.92 -10.02
N PRO A 27 -8.83 2.56 -10.56
CA PRO A 27 -8.79 3.99 -10.88
C PRO A 27 -8.46 4.82 -9.63
N PHE A 28 -7.40 5.61 -9.72
CA PHE A 28 -6.89 6.39 -8.58
C PHE A 28 -7.17 7.88 -8.68
N VAL A 29 -7.16 8.42 -9.90
CA VAL A 29 -7.41 9.84 -10.18
C VAL A 29 -8.57 9.97 -11.15
N GLU A 30 -9.50 10.87 -10.85
CA GLU A 30 -10.52 11.33 -11.76
C GLU A 30 -10.14 12.72 -12.28
N ALA A 31 -10.11 12.91 -13.61
CA ALA A 31 -9.77 14.19 -14.23
C ALA A 31 -10.74 14.53 -15.35
N ASN A 32 -11.36 15.72 -15.28
CA ASN A 32 -12.14 16.27 -16.37
C ASN A 32 -11.22 17.08 -17.28
N ILE A 33 -11.06 16.60 -18.53
CA ILE A 33 -10.17 17.19 -19.53
C ILE A 33 -11.00 17.64 -20.74
N LYS A 34 -10.79 18.87 -21.15
CA LYS A 34 -11.50 19.51 -22.24
C LYS A 34 -10.60 19.71 -23.45
N ASN A 35 -11.10 19.32 -24.63
CA ASN A 35 -10.53 19.64 -25.94
C ASN A 35 -11.48 20.59 -26.69
N ILE A 36 -11.06 21.82 -26.93
CA ILE A 36 -11.86 22.81 -27.69
C ILE A 36 -11.57 22.84 -29.18
N SER A 37 -10.63 22.01 -29.67
CA SER A 37 -10.32 21.92 -31.08
C SER A 37 -11.38 21.17 -31.90
N ASP A 38 -11.37 21.34 -33.21
CA ASP A 38 -12.28 20.66 -34.14
C ASP A 38 -11.76 19.26 -34.55
N SER A 39 -10.63 18.81 -34.01
CA SER A 39 -9.99 17.54 -34.34
C SER A 39 -9.72 16.69 -33.08
N GLU A 40 -9.60 15.38 -33.30
CA GLU A 40 -9.05 14.48 -32.29
C GLU A 40 -7.64 14.88 -31.89
N LEU A 41 -7.30 14.73 -30.62
CA LEU A 41 -6.02 15.16 -30.10
C LEU A 41 -5.41 14.05 -29.23
N PRO A 42 -4.36 13.36 -29.70
CA PRO A 42 -3.56 12.47 -28.85
C PRO A 42 -2.84 13.29 -27.78
N VAL A 43 -2.94 12.85 -26.54
CA VAL A 43 -2.33 13.53 -25.39
C VAL A 43 -1.72 12.51 -24.44
N ASP A 44 -0.66 12.92 -23.74
CA ASP A 44 -0.09 12.18 -22.63
C ASP A 44 -0.51 12.84 -21.31
N VAL A 45 -1.24 12.09 -20.50
CA VAL A 45 -1.70 12.54 -19.19
C VAL A 45 -0.79 11.94 -18.11
N SER A 46 -0.07 12.80 -17.39
CA SER A 46 0.86 12.43 -16.34
C SER A 46 0.33 12.84 -14.97
N PHE A 47 0.40 11.95 -14.01
CA PHE A 47 0.02 12.19 -12.62
C PHE A 47 1.18 11.91 -11.67
N TYR A 48 1.38 12.74 -10.66
CA TYR A 48 2.49 12.64 -9.71
C TYR A 48 2.07 12.92 -8.28
N ILE A 49 2.49 12.04 -7.36
CA ILE A 49 2.35 12.22 -5.92
C ILE A 49 3.74 12.29 -5.29
N PRO A 50 4.13 13.44 -4.71
CA PRO A 50 5.37 13.55 -3.95
C PRO A 50 5.46 12.48 -2.85
N THR A 51 6.66 11.96 -2.59
CA THR A 51 6.96 10.96 -1.55
C THR A 51 6.47 9.53 -1.80
N MET A 52 5.61 9.30 -2.79
CA MET A 52 5.16 7.96 -3.17
C MET A 52 5.64 7.53 -4.55
N MET A 53 5.98 8.48 -5.40
CA MET A 53 6.39 8.22 -6.79
C MET A 53 7.77 8.82 -7.05
N GLU A 54 8.63 8.07 -7.74
CA GLU A 54 9.91 8.58 -8.24
C GLU A 54 9.70 9.37 -9.52
N ASN A 55 8.88 8.83 -10.42
CA ASN A 55 8.52 9.44 -11.69
C ASN A 55 7.00 9.54 -11.83
N PRO A 56 6.47 10.50 -12.59
CA PRO A 56 5.05 10.57 -12.89
C PRO A 56 4.56 9.30 -13.59
N HIS A 57 3.38 8.81 -13.21
CA HIS A 57 2.65 7.82 -14.00
C HIS A 57 2.03 8.50 -15.21
N THR A 58 2.18 7.93 -16.41
CA THR A 58 1.73 8.56 -17.66
C THR A 58 0.88 7.58 -18.47
N GLU A 59 -0.28 8.05 -18.91
CA GLU A 59 -1.18 7.33 -19.81
C GLU A 59 -1.40 8.16 -21.10
N SER A 60 -1.34 7.49 -22.24
CA SER A 60 -1.66 8.10 -23.54
C SER A 60 -3.12 7.88 -23.87
N ILE A 61 -3.86 8.95 -24.10
CA ILE A 61 -5.28 8.93 -24.45
C ILE A 61 -5.53 9.80 -25.69
N THR A 62 -6.68 9.61 -26.35
CA THR A 62 -7.12 10.47 -27.44
C THR A 62 -8.35 11.25 -27.01
N LEU A 63 -8.25 12.57 -27.01
CA LEU A 63 -9.39 13.45 -26.70
C LEU A 63 -10.22 13.66 -27.97
N PRO A 64 -11.55 13.37 -27.95
CA PRO A 64 -12.42 13.66 -29.09
C PRO A 64 -12.50 15.16 -29.41
N PRO A 65 -12.91 15.53 -30.62
CA PRO A 65 -13.13 16.94 -30.99
C PRO A 65 -14.22 17.54 -30.08
N LYS A 66 -14.04 18.80 -29.65
CA LYS A 66 -15.02 19.53 -28.83
C LYS A 66 -15.51 18.79 -27.60
N SER A 67 -14.67 17.90 -27.06
CA SER A 67 -15.01 17.09 -25.90
C SER A 67 -14.77 17.82 -24.58
N ASP A 68 -15.53 17.40 -23.56
CA ASP A 68 -15.41 17.83 -22.17
C ASP A 68 -15.72 16.59 -21.32
N ASP A 69 -14.75 15.66 -21.24
CA ASP A 69 -14.95 14.32 -20.74
C ASP A 69 -14.16 14.08 -19.45
N THR A 70 -14.66 13.14 -18.65
CA THR A 70 -14.00 12.69 -17.43
C THR A 70 -13.26 11.37 -17.68
N TYR A 71 -11.99 11.34 -17.29
CA TYR A 71 -11.09 10.21 -17.44
C TYR A 71 -10.69 9.68 -16.05
N ASN A 72 -10.70 8.36 -15.92
CA ASN A 72 -10.20 7.66 -14.75
C ASN A 72 -8.79 7.15 -15.06
N LEU A 73 -7.82 7.63 -14.28
CA LEU A 73 -6.40 7.32 -14.47
C LEU A 73 -5.92 6.38 -13.37
N GLY A 74 -5.00 5.49 -13.73
CA GLY A 74 -4.28 4.64 -12.80
C GLY A 74 -3.16 5.37 -12.08
N VAL A 75 -2.37 4.62 -11.33
CA VAL A 75 -1.19 5.09 -10.61
C VAL A 75 -0.14 3.98 -10.58
N SER A 76 1.12 4.37 -10.47
CA SER A 76 2.24 3.45 -10.26
C SER A 76 3.19 4.07 -9.24
N PHE A 77 3.48 3.35 -8.18
CA PHE A 77 4.30 3.84 -7.07
C PHE A 77 5.75 3.40 -7.18
N SER A 78 6.64 4.08 -6.44
CA SER A 78 8.04 3.70 -6.33
C SER A 78 8.18 2.34 -5.66
N SER A 79 9.19 1.57 -6.05
CA SER A 79 9.49 0.27 -5.43
C SER A 79 9.85 0.39 -3.93
N ASP A 80 10.29 1.56 -3.49
CA ASP A 80 10.63 1.88 -2.11
C ASP A 80 9.51 2.60 -1.33
N VAL A 81 8.26 2.56 -1.83
CA VAL A 81 7.11 3.25 -1.23
C VAL A 81 6.92 2.94 0.26
N LEU A 82 7.28 1.73 0.69
CA LEU A 82 7.23 1.28 2.10
C LEU A 82 8.58 1.38 2.83
N THR A 83 9.70 1.48 2.13
CA THR A 83 11.05 1.39 2.70
C THR A 83 11.84 2.68 2.63
N SER A 84 11.37 3.69 1.92
CA SER A 84 12.00 5.00 1.87
C SER A 84 12.04 5.67 3.25
N ALA A 85 13.00 6.56 3.46
CA ALA A 85 13.16 7.28 4.73
C ALA A 85 11.91 8.08 5.15
N LYS A 86 11.03 8.43 4.22
CA LYS A 86 9.77 9.15 4.48
C LYS A 86 8.57 8.22 4.72
N ALA A 87 8.74 6.91 4.52
CA ALA A 87 7.62 5.98 4.55
C ALA A 87 6.97 5.85 5.94
N SER A 88 7.74 6.03 7.01
CA SER A 88 7.24 5.91 8.39
C SER A 88 6.46 7.14 8.88
N PHE A 89 6.46 8.24 8.13
CA PHE A 89 5.87 9.51 8.56
C PHE A 89 4.67 9.89 7.72
N ASP A 90 3.72 10.58 8.34
CA ASP A 90 2.64 11.25 7.63
C ASP A 90 3.21 12.47 6.88
N ASN A 91 2.82 12.62 5.62
CA ASN A 91 3.31 13.69 4.77
C ASN A 91 2.13 14.43 4.14
N LEU A 92 2.02 15.74 4.35
CA LEU A 92 1.13 16.57 3.57
C LEU A 92 1.77 16.80 2.19
N VAL A 93 1.10 16.38 1.13
CA VAL A 93 1.58 16.49 -0.24
C VAL A 93 0.58 17.26 -1.10
N GLN A 94 1.07 17.86 -2.17
CA GLN A 94 0.25 18.46 -3.21
C GLN A 94 0.51 17.74 -4.52
N PRO A 95 -0.34 16.78 -4.92
CA PRO A 95 -0.23 16.09 -6.21
C PRO A 95 -0.46 17.03 -7.38
N ASP A 96 0.05 16.66 -8.53
CA ASP A 96 -0.19 17.39 -9.77
C ASP A 96 -0.54 16.47 -10.93
N ILE A 97 -1.29 17.02 -11.89
CA ILE A 97 -1.63 16.39 -13.16
C ILE A 97 -1.21 17.30 -14.30
N LYS A 98 -0.66 16.70 -15.35
CA LYS A 98 -0.21 17.39 -16.57
C LYS A 98 -0.78 16.69 -17.79
N VAL A 99 -1.14 17.45 -18.78
CA VAL A 99 -1.58 16.97 -20.10
C VAL A 99 -0.65 17.58 -21.14
N ALA A 100 0.20 16.75 -21.72
CA ALA A 100 1.08 17.15 -22.81
C ALA A 100 0.43 16.81 -24.15
N TYR A 101 0.47 17.74 -25.10
CA TYR A 101 -0.12 17.59 -26.43
C TYR A 101 0.64 18.39 -27.46
N LYS A 102 0.47 18.05 -28.75
CA LYS A 102 1.03 18.83 -29.87
C LYS A 102 -0.03 19.70 -30.50
N GLN A 103 0.29 20.98 -30.71
CA GLN A 103 -0.52 21.93 -31.43
C GLN A 103 0.37 22.69 -32.42
N ASP A 104 0.01 22.70 -33.70
CA ASP A 104 0.77 23.37 -34.77
C ASP A 104 2.25 22.95 -34.82
N GLY A 105 2.54 21.68 -34.48
CA GLY A 105 3.90 21.13 -34.45
C GLY A 105 4.69 21.43 -33.17
N GLU A 106 4.16 22.24 -32.29
CA GLU A 106 4.78 22.58 -30.98
C GLU A 106 4.18 21.75 -29.85
N GLU A 107 5.03 21.37 -28.87
CA GLU A 107 4.57 20.77 -27.63
C GLU A 107 3.94 21.82 -26.71
N LYS A 108 2.77 21.53 -26.22
CA LYS A 108 2.02 22.36 -25.28
C LYS A 108 1.72 21.53 -24.02
N LEU A 109 1.55 22.23 -22.89
CA LEU A 109 1.30 21.63 -21.60
C LEU A 109 0.14 22.33 -20.91
N ALA A 110 -0.87 21.56 -20.51
CA ALA A 110 -1.84 21.98 -19.50
C ALA A 110 -1.46 21.33 -18.17
N GLN A 111 -1.51 22.07 -17.08
CA GLN A 111 -1.14 21.57 -15.76
C GLN A 111 -2.13 22.05 -14.70
N LYS A 112 -2.42 21.19 -13.72
CA LYS A 112 -3.24 21.52 -12.55
C LYS A 112 -2.64 20.86 -11.30
N LYS A 113 -2.52 21.63 -10.23
CA LYS A 113 -2.26 21.10 -8.90
C LYS A 113 -3.59 20.66 -8.29
N LEU A 114 -3.60 19.51 -7.65
CA LEU A 114 -4.75 19.01 -6.92
C LEU A 114 -4.79 19.62 -5.51
N GLU A 115 -5.86 19.36 -4.79
CA GLU A 115 -5.93 19.67 -3.37
C GLU A 115 -4.87 18.90 -2.59
N SER A 116 -4.35 19.52 -1.56
CA SER A 116 -3.38 18.86 -0.68
C SER A 116 -4.03 17.68 0.02
N SER A 117 -3.30 16.58 0.09
CA SER A 117 -3.72 15.33 0.73
C SER A 117 -2.66 14.83 1.69
N TYR A 118 -3.08 14.13 2.74
CA TYR A 118 -2.16 13.41 3.59
C TYR A 118 -1.82 12.04 2.98
N VAL A 119 -0.52 11.76 2.83
CA VAL A 119 0.01 10.43 2.64
C VAL A 119 0.42 9.92 4.01
N LEU A 120 -0.31 8.95 4.53
CA LEU A 120 -0.10 8.40 5.86
C LEU A 120 1.10 7.46 5.91
N GLY A 121 1.73 7.39 7.07
CA GLY A 121 2.86 6.49 7.33
C GLY A 121 2.50 5.02 7.02
N LYS A 122 3.49 4.23 6.63
CA LYS A 122 3.30 2.85 6.13
C LYS A 122 2.59 1.92 7.11
N GLY A 123 2.73 2.16 8.42
CA GLY A 123 2.07 1.38 9.47
C GLY A 123 0.63 1.81 9.74
N LYS A 124 0.15 2.91 9.18
CA LYS A 124 -1.18 3.44 9.50
C LYS A 124 -2.29 2.66 8.81
N LEU A 125 -3.32 2.33 9.58
CA LEU A 125 -4.59 1.77 9.11
C LEU A 125 -5.77 2.35 9.90
N THR A 126 -7.00 2.07 9.46
CA THR A 126 -8.23 2.36 10.21
C THR A 126 -9.07 1.10 10.33
N TRP A 127 -9.67 0.89 11.49
CA TRP A 127 -10.58 -0.25 11.73
C TRP A 127 -12.01 0.00 11.23
N SER A 128 -12.28 1.16 10.62
CA SER A 128 -13.51 1.35 9.83
C SER A 128 -13.54 0.47 8.57
N ASP A 129 -12.37 0.07 8.09
CA ASP A 129 -12.16 -0.91 7.02
C ASP A 129 -11.16 -1.97 7.48
N PRO A 130 -11.62 -3.02 8.19
CA PRO A 130 -10.74 -4.05 8.75
C PRO A 130 -10.00 -4.88 7.69
N GLU A 131 -10.47 -4.88 6.42
CA GLU A 131 -9.80 -5.59 5.33
C GLU A 131 -8.43 -4.98 5.00
N MET A 132 -8.17 -3.74 5.41
CA MET A 132 -6.87 -3.09 5.27
C MET A 132 -5.73 -3.90 5.89
N ILE A 133 -6.00 -4.69 6.95
CA ILE A 133 -4.99 -5.53 7.59
C ILE A 133 -4.34 -6.51 6.60
N ALA A 134 -5.06 -6.93 5.55
CA ALA A 134 -4.53 -7.83 4.53
C ALA A 134 -3.31 -7.27 3.80
N SER A 135 -3.17 -5.93 3.73
CA SER A 135 -2.01 -5.29 3.11
C SER A 135 -0.70 -5.51 3.85
N TYR A 136 -0.76 -5.91 5.12
CA TYR A 136 0.40 -6.22 5.96
C TYR A 136 0.85 -7.68 5.85
N PHE A 137 0.08 -8.55 5.20
CA PHE A 137 0.44 -9.96 5.01
C PHE A 137 1.45 -10.13 3.87
N THR A 138 2.70 -9.74 4.11
CA THR A 138 3.79 -9.74 3.11
C THR A 138 4.47 -11.11 3.01
N THR A 139 3.73 -12.13 2.57
CA THR A 139 4.17 -13.53 2.50
C THR A 139 5.37 -13.77 1.58
N GLN A 140 5.64 -12.85 0.63
CA GLN A 140 6.74 -12.94 -0.32
C GLN A 140 8.01 -12.22 0.17
N ASP A 141 7.98 -11.65 1.37
CA ASP A 141 9.14 -10.98 1.95
C ASP A 141 10.26 -11.96 2.26
N VAL A 142 11.49 -11.61 1.86
CA VAL A 142 12.66 -12.47 1.99
C VAL A 142 12.98 -12.81 3.45
N VAL A 143 12.77 -11.86 4.37
CA VAL A 143 13.05 -12.06 5.81
C VAL A 143 12.03 -13.03 6.39
N VAL A 144 10.76 -12.88 6.03
CA VAL A 144 9.65 -13.76 6.44
C VAL A 144 9.88 -15.18 5.91
N ASP A 145 10.13 -15.31 4.62
CA ASP A 145 10.40 -16.63 3.97
C ASP A 145 11.58 -17.33 4.61
N LYS A 146 12.67 -16.61 4.82
CA LYS A 146 13.88 -17.16 5.47
C LYS A 146 13.59 -17.63 6.88
N PHE A 147 12.87 -16.83 7.68
CA PHE A 147 12.51 -17.19 9.06
C PHE A 147 11.66 -18.46 9.08
N ALA A 148 10.58 -18.51 8.28
CA ALA A 148 9.68 -19.64 8.23
C ALA A 148 10.40 -20.94 7.81
N ARG A 149 11.11 -20.93 6.68
CA ARG A 149 11.79 -22.10 6.13
C ARG A 149 12.90 -22.60 7.04
N THR A 150 13.71 -21.71 7.59
CA THR A 150 14.83 -22.10 8.48
C THR A 150 14.32 -22.84 9.71
N ASN A 151 13.25 -22.32 10.35
CA ASN A 151 12.71 -22.95 11.55
C ASN A 151 12.01 -24.28 11.24
N ILE A 152 11.20 -24.38 10.18
CA ILE A 152 10.57 -25.63 9.76
C ILE A 152 11.64 -26.69 9.44
N GLN A 153 12.74 -26.32 8.78
CA GLN A 153 13.82 -27.24 8.46
C GLN A 153 14.59 -27.68 9.70
N ALA A 154 14.91 -26.77 10.62
CA ALA A 154 15.64 -27.07 11.85
C ALA A 154 14.89 -28.10 12.72
N TYR A 155 13.56 -28.05 12.74
CA TYR A 155 12.73 -28.97 13.54
C TYR A 155 12.11 -30.10 12.71
N SER A 156 12.64 -30.40 11.51
CA SER A 156 12.07 -31.40 10.59
C SER A 156 12.01 -32.81 11.20
N GLU A 157 12.97 -33.22 12.02
CA GLU A 157 12.96 -34.52 12.70
C GLU A 157 11.92 -34.59 13.83
N VAL A 158 11.73 -33.48 14.55
CA VAL A 158 10.66 -33.37 15.57
C VAL A 158 9.29 -33.48 14.90
N LEU A 159 9.10 -32.79 13.77
CA LEU A 159 7.88 -32.89 12.99
C LEU A 159 7.59 -34.32 12.57
N LYS A 160 8.55 -35.00 11.98
CA LYS A 160 8.39 -36.41 11.54
C LYS A 160 8.01 -37.33 12.70
N LYS A 161 8.66 -37.16 13.84
CA LYS A 161 8.52 -38.06 15.00
C LYS A 161 7.19 -37.88 15.74
N TYR A 162 6.73 -36.64 15.94
CA TYR A 162 5.62 -36.35 16.86
C TYR A 162 4.35 -35.86 16.16
N PHE A 163 4.47 -35.20 15.00
CA PHE A 163 3.33 -34.56 14.33
C PHE A 163 3.07 -35.09 12.92
N GLY A 164 3.98 -35.91 12.37
CA GLY A 164 3.94 -36.23 10.95
C GLY A 164 4.20 -34.96 10.13
N LYS A 165 3.62 -34.89 8.90
CA LYS A 165 3.69 -33.70 8.04
C LYS A 165 2.42 -32.86 8.15
N THR A 166 1.88 -32.72 9.34
CA THR A 166 0.61 -31.99 9.56
C THR A 166 0.82 -30.49 9.60
N ASN A 167 -0.19 -29.74 9.16
CA ASN A 167 -0.20 -28.28 9.26
C ASN A 167 -0.15 -27.82 10.74
N LEU A 168 -0.83 -28.54 11.63
CA LEU A 168 -0.80 -28.25 13.07
C LEU A 168 0.63 -28.31 13.63
N GLY A 169 1.39 -29.37 13.31
CA GLY A 169 2.77 -29.49 13.77
C GLY A 169 3.66 -28.35 13.26
N ARG A 170 3.47 -27.95 12.00
CA ARG A 170 4.21 -26.82 11.38
C ARG A 170 3.84 -25.49 12.05
N ALA A 171 2.55 -25.29 12.35
CA ALA A 171 2.08 -24.10 13.04
C ALA A 171 2.67 -24.01 14.47
N ILE A 172 2.66 -25.10 15.24
CA ILE A 172 3.25 -25.13 16.58
C ILE A 172 4.74 -24.80 16.54
N ILE A 173 5.51 -25.34 15.59
CA ILE A 173 6.93 -25.03 15.45
C ILE A 173 7.16 -23.55 15.20
N LEU A 174 6.41 -22.93 14.29
CA LEU A 174 6.56 -21.50 14.03
C LEU A 174 6.19 -20.65 15.25
N TYR A 175 5.17 -21.04 16.00
CA TYR A 175 4.80 -20.36 17.24
C TYR A 175 5.92 -20.43 18.30
N ASP A 176 6.45 -21.63 18.53
CA ASP A 176 7.57 -21.82 19.48
C ASP A 176 8.84 -21.12 19.00
N ALA A 177 9.07 -21.08 17.67
CA ALA A 177 10.21 -20.37 17.10
C ALA A 177 10.13 -18.87 17.37
N LEU A 178 8.94 -18.24 17.29
CA LEU A 178 8.75 -16.82 17.61
C LEU A 178 9.06 -16.55 19.09
N GLY A 179 8.59 -17.40 20.01
CA GLY A 179 8.92 -17.30 21.43
C GLY A 179 10.43 -17.43 21.69
N SER A 180 11.07 -18.41 21.04
CA SER A 180 12.52 -18.63 21.16
C SER A 180 13.36 -17.53 20.49
N PHE A 181 12.82 -16.86 19.49
CA PHE A 181 13.46 -15.73 18.80
C PHE A 181 13.57 -14.47 19.67
N GLY A 182 12.76 -14.42 20.74
CA GLY A 182 12.79 -13.36 21.75
C GLY A 182 11.89 -12.18 21.39
N LEU A 183 10.76 -12.43 20.76
CA LEU A 183 9.70 -11.43 20.61
C LEU A 183 9.15 -11.03 21.97
N VAL A 184 8.98 -9.73 22.16
CA VAL A 184 8.46 -9.12 23.38
C VAL A 184 7.13 -8.45 23.07
N TYR A 185 6.10 -8.81 23.84
CA TYR A 185 4.83 -8.10 23.79
C TYR A 185 4.94 -6.75 24.50
N ASN A 186 4.59 -5.69 23.78
CA ASN A 186 4.53 -4.34 24.33
C ASN A 186 3.36 -3.59 23.70
N VAL A 187 2.50 -3.04 24.54
CA VAL A 187 1.33 -2.27 24.08
C VAL A 187 1.80 -1.00 23.37
N ASP A 188 1.21 -0.68 22.24
CA ASP A 188 1.47 0.57 21.52
C ASP A 188 1.09 1.77 22.43
N PRO A 189 2.05 2.66 22.74
CA PRO A 189 1.77 3.81 23.60
C PRO A 189 0.92 4.88 22.92
N SER A 190 0.82 4.87 21.59
CA SER A 190 0.18 5.94 20.81
C SER A 190 -1.28 5.67 20.47
N THR A 191 -1.70 4.39 20.43
CA THR A 191 -3.06 3.99 20.04
C THR A 191 -3.57 2.82 20.88
N PRO A 192 -3.87 3.03 22.18
CA PRO A 192 -4.42 1.95 23.00
C PRO A 192 -5.75 1.47 22.41
N PHE A 193 -5.90 0.16 22.28
CA PHE A 193 -7.14 -0.50 21.80
C PHE A 193 -8.43 0.08 22.40
N LEU A 194 -8.40 0.49 23.67
CA LEU A 194 -9.53 1.13 24.36
C LEU A 194 -9.96 2.48 23.76
N GLN A 195 -9.06 3.22 23.10
CA GLN A 195 -9.40 4.48 22.41
C GLN A 195 -9.98 4.21 21.02
N ILE A 196 -9.53 3.14 20.38
CA ILE A 196 -9.97 2.75 19.03
C ILE A 196 -11.32 2.04 19.08
N SER A 197 -11.63 1.33 20.16
CA SER A 197 -12.92 0.64 20.32
C SER A 197 -14.11 1.62 20.29
N ASP A 198 -13.90 2.85 20.68
CA ASP A 198 -14.94 3.91 20.72
C ASP A 198 -14.97 4.79 19.46
N ASP A 199 -13.84 4.88 18.72
CA ASP A 199 -13.72 5.65 17.47
C ASP A 199 -13.07 4.83 16.35
N LYS A 200 -13.89 4.18 15.54
CA LYS A 200 -13.43 3.38 14.39
C LYS A 200 -12.73 4.18 13.30
N SER A 201 -12.84 5.51 13.32
CA SER A 201 -12.15 6.40 12.37
C SER A 201 -10.73 6.77 12.84
N ALA A 202 -10.36 6.45 14.07
CA ALA A 202 -9.02 6.64 14.57
C ALA A 202 -8.02 5.79 13.78
N PHE A 203 -6.84 6.33 13.60
CA PHE A 203 -5.76 5.59 12.94
C PHE A 203 -5.01 4.74 13.97
N ASP A 204 -4.85 3.48 13.63
CA ASP A 204 -3.99 2.55 14.34
C ASP A 204 -2.64 2.41 13.65
N THR A 205 -1.69 1.71 14.26
CA THR A 205 -0.36 1.49 13.71
C THR A 205 0.00 0.02 13.82
N VAL A 206 0.15 -0.65 12.68
CA VAL A 206 0.57 -2.05 12.56
C VAL A 206 1.93 -2.13 11.90
N LYS A 207 2.82 -2.95 12.44
CA LYS A 207 4.14 -3.22 11.88
C LYS A 207 4.05 -4.27 10.78
N TYR A 208 4.84 -4.08 9.73
CA TYR A 208 5.08 -5.15 8.78
C TYR A 208 5.83 -6.31 9.44
N PRO A 209 5.56 -7.58 9.06
CA PRO A 209 6.25 -8.75 9.61
C PRO A 209 7.77 -8.67 9.61
N TRP A 210 8.36 -8.08 8.57
CA TRP A 210 9.81 -7.89 8.48
C TRP A 210 10.34 -6.87 9.50
N GLU A 211 9.57 -5.82 9.84
CA GLU A 211 9.93 -4.85 10.88
C GLU A 211 9.88 -5.50 12.26
N LEU A 212 8.81 -6.28 12.52
CA LEU A 212 8.66 -6.96 13.80
C LEU A 212 9.74 -8.03 14.03
N LEU A 213 10.20 -8.71 12.97
CA LEU A 213 11.33 -9.62 13.05
C LEU A 213 12.66 -8.91 13.31
N ASP A 214 12.80 -7.64 12.93
CA ASP A 214 14.01 -6.84 13.15
C ASP A 214 14.04 -6.27 14.57
N ASP A 215 13.01 -5.54 14.99
CA ASP A 215 12.98 -4.85 16.29
C ASP A 215 12.48 -5.71 17.46
N LYS A 216 11.80 -6.84 17.18
CA LYS A 216 11.33 -7.86 18.14
C LYS A 216 10.34 -7.37 19.19
N ILE A 217 9.71 -6.24 18.97
CA ILE A 217 8.77 -5.64 19.91
C ILE A 217 7.48 -5.31 19.17
N GLY A 218 6.34 -5.83 19.65
CA GLY A 218 5.04 -5.54 19.05
C GLY A 218 3.89 -5.86 19.99
N ASP A 219 2.71 -5.42 19.64
CA ASP A 219 1.49 -5.71 20.35
C ASP A 219 0.66 -6.86 19.70
N CYS A 220 -0.64 -6.93 19.98
CA CYS A 220 -1.45 -8.09 19.61
C CYS A 220 -1.65 -8.20 18.09
N ASP A 221 -1.89 -7.10 17.40
CA ASP A 221 -2.13 -7.06 15.94
C ASP A 221 -0.83 -7.25 15.16
N ASP A 222 0.28 -6.67 15.62
CA ASP A 222 1.62 -6.91 15.09
C ASP A 222 1.97 -8.41 15.13
N LEU A 223 1.83 -9.02 16.30
CA LEU A 223 2.18 -10.44 16.53
C LEU A 223 1.25 -11.37 15.76
N ALA A 224 -0.06 -11.07 15.73
CA ALA A 224 -1.03 -11.85 14.98
C ALA A 224 -0.79 -11.76 13.47
N THR A 225 -0.47 -10.58 12.96
CA THR A 225 -0.12 -10.35 11.55
C THR A 225 1.15 -11.09 11.17
N LEU A 226 2.21 -11.03 11.99
CA LEU A 226 3.44 -11.78 11.75
C LEU A 226 3.17 -13.29 11.72
N TYR A 227 2.48 -13.82 12.72
CA TYR A 227 2.21 -15.25 12.79
C TYR A 227 1.34 -15.73 11.62
N GLY A 228 0.27 -15.01 11.29
CA GLY A 228 -0.58 -15.31 10.15
C GLY A 228 0.20 -15.26 8.82
N THR A 229 1.10 -14.28 8.66
CA THR A 229 1.97 -14.17 7.48
C THR A 229 2.92 -15.36 7.34
N LEU A 230 3.54 -15.81 8.45
CA LEU A 230 4.40 -16.99 8.47
C LEU A 230 3.63 -18.27 8.10
N LEU A 231 2.41 -18.42 8.59
CA LEU A 231 1.55 -19.56 8.25
C LEU A 231 1.19 -19.55 6.76
N ASN A 232 0.77 -18.41 6.23
CA ASN A 232 0.45 -18.26 4.81
C ASN A 232 1.68 -18.51 3.93
N ASN A 233 2.88 -18.08 4.34
CA ASN A 233 4.13 -18.33 3.60
C ASN A 233 4.40 -19.83 3.41
N ILE A 234 4.08 -20.66 4.40
CA ILE A 234 4.25 -22.11 4.33
C ILE A 234 3.02 -22.86 3.80
N GLY A 235 2.03 -22.15 3.24
CA GLY A 235 0.82 -22.71 2.62
C GLY A 235 -0.26 -23.14 3.61
N ILE A 236 -0.31 -22.55 4.80
CA ILE A 236 -1.42 -22.69 5.76
C ILE A 236 -2.27 -21.43 5.65
N GLU A 237 -3.45 -21.55 5.07
CA GLU A 237 -4.40 -20.44 4.95
C GLU A 237 -4.85 -19.97 6.33
N THR A 238 -4.89 -18.66 6.52
CA THR A 238 -5.34 -18.02 7.75
C THR A 238 -6.46 -17.03 7.46
N MET A 239 -7.29 -16.80 8.48
CA MET A 239 -8.36 -15.81 8.44
C MET A 239 -8.19 -14.89 9.65
N TRP A 240 -8.31 -13.60 9.41
CA TRP A 240 -8.39 -12.60 10.47
C TRP A 240 -9.86 -12.43 10.85
N LEU A 241 -10.17 -12.52 12.15
CA LEU A 241 -11.53 -12.42 12.68
C LEU A 241 -11.66 -11.24 13.63
#